data_374424bc431dc78412b9156d13c46b8a
#
_entry.id   374424bc431dc78412b9156d13c46b8a
#
_cell.length_a   1.000
_cell.length_b   1.000
_cell.length_c   1.000
_cell.angle_alpha   90.00
_cell.angle_beta   90.00
_cell.angle_gamma   90.00
#
_symmetry.space_group_name_H-M   'P 1'
#
loop_
_entity.id
_entity.type
_entity.pdbx_description
1 polymer ?
#
loop_
_entity_poly.entity_id
_entity_poly.type
_entity_poly.pdbx_seq_one_letter_code
_entity_poly.pdbx_strand_id
1 'polypeptide(L)'
;PYAFHSNFYCTLNARELCRLLGQIRYGRGRGIPELQNLADEVTGQLEERFPFLLPELQQAQGEEPAGEAPSFRCSSGAPVYLSRQEAGAVALLSAPAEPLKLLEAACRLQYPGEAFDLDGLTASRRPRELEQLAYTFTISNVTLSGVTHLVRHRMQSIVVPSIQSVDHSRVILPDTVASGPALERYQRAVEDAHSRLLQLRQRPALAKYHYYFALSGNLMDIMTTMNARELQWFIRLRSCNRAQWEVRDIAVELLRQLRHSFPALFDRFGPSCFADGRCPEGRLTCGQMSEVVQRFKHLEA
;
A
#
# COMPACT_ATOMS: atom_id res chain seq x y z
N PRO A 1 -11.46 -4.24 14.43
CA PRO A 1 -12.27 -3.14 13.90
C PRO A 1 -11.47 -1.84 13.87
N TYR A 2 -11.84 -0.93 12.95
CA TYR A 2 -11.24 0.41 12.85
C TYR A 2 -11.81 1.43 13.86
N ALA A 3 -12.83 1.05 14.60
CA ALA A 3 -13.52 1.92 15.56
C ALA A 3 -12.84 1.89 16.94
N PHE A 4 -11.62 2.40 17.03
CA PHE A 4 -10.94 2.63 18.31
C PHE A 4 -10.24 4.00 18.34
N HIS A 5 -10.14 4.56 19.52
CA HIS A 5 -9.49 5.85 19.71
C HIS A 5 -7.97 5.74 19.52
N SER A 6 -7.41 6.70 18.82
CA SER A 6 -5.97 6.80 18.57
C SER A 6 -5.52 8.25 18.62
N ASN A 7 -4.25 8.46 18.94
CA ASN A 7 -3.60 9.77 18.86
C ASN A 7 -2.50 9.71 17.80
N PHE A 8 -2.39 10.74 16.99
CA PHE A 8 -1.31 10.86 16.02
C PHE A 8 -0.87 12.31 15.85
N TYR A 9 0.37 12.48 15.41
CA TYR A 9 0.90 13.77 14.99
C TYR A 9 1.04 13.79 13.47
N CYS A 10 0.63 14.88 12.85
CA CYS A 10 0.73 15.09 11.43
C CYS A 10 1.33 16.47 11.15
N THR A 11 2.37 16.52 10.31
CA THR A 11 2.95 17.76 9.80
C THR A 11 2.69 17.84 8.31
N LEU A 12 1.98 18.89 7.91
CA LEU A 12 1.61 19.14 6.51
C LEU A 12 2.00 20.57 6.15
N ASN A 13 2.40 20.79 4.89
CA ASN A 13 2.44 22.16 4.37
C ASN A 13 1.01 22.65 4.09
N ALA A 14 0.84 23.96 3.89
CA ALA A 14 -0.47 24.58 3.70
C ALA A 14 -1.27 23.98 2.54
N ARG A 15 -0.65 23.73 1.40
CA ARG A 15 -1.30 23.12 0.22
C ARG A 15 -1.84 21.73 0.54
N GLU A 16 -1.04 20.85 1.16
CA GLU A 16 -1.46 19.51 1.52
C GLU A 16 -2.53 19.52 2.62
N LEU A 17 -2.50 20.51 3.51
CA LEU A 17 -3.55 20.69 4.51
C LEU A 17 -4.88 21.07 3.84
N CYS A 18 -4.89 22.04 2.94
CA CYS A 18 -6.08 22.43 2.18
C CYS A 18 -6.63 21.25 1.35
N ARG A 19 -5.75 20.50 0.69
CA ARG A 19 -6.13 19.29 -0.05
C ARG A 19 -6.74 18.22 0.85
N LEU A 20 -6.14 17.95 2.01
CA LEU A 20 -6.66 16.99 2.99
C LEU A 20 -8.06 17.40 3.47
N LEU A 21 -8.24 18.66 3.85
CA LEU A 21 -9.53 19.18 4.30
C LEU A 21 -10.58 19.13 3.19
N GLY A 22 -10.21 19.45 1.95
CA GLY A 22 -11.07 19.28 0.77
C GLY A 22 -11.51 17.84 0.58
N GLN A 23 -10.60 16.87 0.67
CA GLN A 23 -10.92 15.45 0.56
C GLN A 23 -11.80 14.95 1.73
N ILE A 24 -11.62 15.47 2.92
CA ILE A 24 -12.48 15.16 4.06
C ILE A 24 -13.88 15.72 3.84
N ARG A 25 -14.01 16.99 3.49
CA ARG A 25 -15.31 17.68 3.39
C ARG A 25 -16.12 17.25 2.17
N TYR A 26 -15.48 17.12 1.02
CA TYR A 26 -16.16 16.96 -0.27
C TYR A 26 -15.85 15.63 -0.97
N GLY A 27 -14.69 15.01 -0.68
CA GLY A 27 -14.24 13.78 -1.27
C GLY A 27 -14.58 12.52 -0.45
N ARG A 28 -13.64 11.58 -0.41
CA ARG A 28 -13.81 10.25 0.20
C ARG A 28 -14.11 10.27 1.70
N GLY A 29 -13.75 11.33 2.40
CA GLY A 29 -14.02 11.51 3.83
C GLY A 29 -15.43 12.01 4.16
N ARG A 30 -16.22 12.42 3.15
CA ARG A 30 -17.50 13.12 3.33
C ARG A 30 -18.52 12.40 4.23
N GLY A 31 -18.53 11.06 4.23
CA GLY A 31 -19.47 10.28 5.02
C GLY A 31 -18.95 9.83 6.40
N ILE A 32 -17.78 10.29 6.82
CA ILE A 32 -17.11 9.83 8.05
C ILE A 32 -17.21 10.93 9.11
N PRO A 33 -18.09 10.80 10.12
CA PRO A 33 -18.35 11.86 11.09
C PRO A 33 -17.13 12.37 11.83
N GLU A 34 -16.22 11.48 12.23
CA GLU A 34 -15.01 11.87 12.95
C GLU A 34 -14.08 12.71 12.09
N LEU A 35 -13.99 12.43 10.79
CA LEU A 35 -13.22 13.24 9.86
C LEU A 35 -13.88 14.61 9.64
N GLN A 36 -15.22 14.67 9.58
CA GLN A 36 -15.93 15.95 9.49
C GLN A 36 -15.65 16.80 10.72
N ASN A 37 -15.76 16.25 11.93
CA ASN A 37 -15.46 16.95 13.19
C ASN A 37 -13.99 17.45 13.19
N LEU A 38 -13.05 16.61 12.77
CA LEU A 38 -11.65 17.02 12.63
C LEU A 38 -11.48 18.17 11.63
N ALA A 39 -12.14 18.12 10.48
CA ALA A 39 -12.08 19.18 9.49
C ALA A 39 -12.69 20.48 10.00
N ASP A 40 -13.78 20.42 10.76
CA ASP A 40 -14.41 21.60 11.36
C ASP A 40 -13.50 22.26 12.38
N GLU A 41 -12.89 21.47 13.28
CA GLU A 41 -11.96 21.97 14.29
C GLU A 41 -10.71 22.61 13.64
N VAL A 42 -10.10 21.92 12.67
CA VAL A 42 -8.91 22.44 11.97
C VAL A 42 -9.25 23.69 11.16
N THR A 43 -10.42 23.73 10.49
CA THR A 43 -10.86 24.93 9.76
C THR A 43 -11.07 26.11 10.69
N GLY A 44 -11.68 25.92 11.85
CA GLY A 44 -11.82 27.00 12.85
C GLY A 44 -10.47 27.58 13.30
N GLN A 45 -9.46 26.72 13.49
CA GLN A 45 -8.10 27.18 13.80
C GLN A 45 -7.44 27.92 12.62
N LEU A 46 -7.74 27.53 11.37
CA LEU A 46 -7.25 28.25 10.18
C LEU A 46 -7.92 29.60 10.02
N GLU A 47 -9.22 29.71 10.29
CA GLU A 47 -9.94 30.99 10.26
C GLU A 47 -9.33 32.02 11.21
N GLU A 48 -8.95 31.57 12.39
CA GLU A 48 -8.33 32.43 13.40
C GLU A 48 -6.90 32.86 13.04
N ARG A 49 -6.07 31.91 12.52
CA ARG A 49 -4.63 32.09 12.40
C ARG A 49 -4.15 32.36 10.96
N PHE A 50 -4.83 31.79 9.99
CA PHE A 50 -4.42 31.79 8.57
C PHE A 50 -5.61 31.99 7.63
N PRO A 51 -6.43 33.04 7.77
CA PRO A 51 -7.67 33.24 7.02
C PRO A 51 -7.47 33.28 5.50
N PHE A 52 -6.28 33.61 5.04
CA PHE A 52 -5.95 33.66 3.61
C PHE A 52 -5.93 32.28 2.93
N LEU A 53 -5.96 31.16 3.69
CA LEU A 53 -6.05 29.79 3.16
C LEU A 53 -7.50 29.36 2.87
N LEU A 54 -8.50 30.06 3.38
CA LEU A 54 -9.91 29.67 3.23
C LEU A 54 -10.43 29.65 1.77
N PRO A 55 -10.03 30.60 0.91
CA PRO A 55 -10.43 30.56 -0.50
C PRO A 55 -9.99 29.27 -1.22
N GLU A 56 -8.81 28.74 -0.91
CA GLU A 56 -8.30 27.48 -1.47
C GLU A 56 -9.17 26.27 -1.04
N LEU A 57 -9.68 26.29 0.21
CA LEU A 57 -10.61 25.27 0.68
C LEU A 57 -11.96 25.33 -0.03
N GLN A 58 -12.45 26.51 -0.36
CA GLN A 58 -13.72 26.71 -1.06
C GLN A 58 -13.64 26.27 -2.53
N GLN A 59 -12.50 26.42 -3.18
CA GLN A 59 -12.29 25.96 -4.55
C GLN A 59 -12.37 24.42 -4.68
N ALA A 60 -12.03 23.68 -3.62
CA ALA A 60 -12.10 22.22 -3.60
C ALA A 60 -13.54 21.66 -3.66
N GLN A 61 -14.57 22.51 -3.56
CA GLN A 61 -15.99 22.10 -3.56
C GLN A 61 -16.48 21.49 -4.88
N GLY A 62 -15.77 21.73 -6.00
CA GLY A 62 -16.21 21.36 -7.34
C GLY A 62 -15.47 20.18 -7.98
N GLU A 63 -14.46 19.61 -7.33
CA GLU A 63 -13.50 18.74 -8.02
C GLU A 63 -13.80 17.24 -8.02
N GLU A 64 -14.79 16.74 -7.28
CA GLU A 64 -15.11 15.31 -7.34
C GLU A 64 -16.56 15.04 -7.75
N PRO A 65 -16.78 14.12 -8.71
CA PRO A 65 -18.10 13.64 -9.00
C PRO A 65 -18.64 12.92 -7.76
N ALA A 66 -19.85 13.24 -7.38
CA ALA A 66 -20.62 12.49 -6.40
C ALA A 66 -20.92 11.10 -6.98
N GLY A 67 -19.93 10.20 -6.92
CA GLY A 67 -20.19 8.78 -7.17
C GLY A 67 -21.15 8.26 -6.11
N GLU A 68 -22.08 7.40 -6.51
CA GLU A 68 -22.91 6.67 -5.56
C GLU A 68 -22.01 6.02 -4.50
N ALA A 69 -22.42 6.09 -3.24
CA ALA A 69 -21.70 5.41 -2.17
C ALA A 69 -21.57 3.92 -2.52
N PRO A 70 -20.35 3.35 -2.45
CA PRO A 70 -20.16 1.94 -2.81
C PRO A 70 -21.13 1.06 -2.03
N SER A 71 -21.71 0.09 -2.71
CA SER A 71 -22.67 -0.84 -2.10
C SER A 71 -22.02 -1.60 -0.95
N PHE A 72 -22.72 -1.74 0.15
CA PHE A 72 -22.32 -2.55 1.28
C PHE A 72 -22.10 -4.02 0.86
N ARG A 73 -20.86 -4.49 0.89
CA ARG A 73 -20.45 -5.84 0.49
C ARG A 73 -20.27 -6.73 1.71
N CYS A 74 -21.22 -7.61 1.91
CA CYS A 74 -21.18 -8.65 2.95
C CYS A 74 -22.08 -9.80 2.50
N SER A 75 -21.54 -10.99 2.33
CA SER A 75 -22.35 -12.16 1.97
C SER A 75 -23.26 -12.56 3.14
N SER A 76 -24.39 -13.20 2.85
CA SER A 76 -25.29 -13.75 3.88
C SER A 76 -24.79 -15.10 4.43
N GLY A 77 -23.79 -15.71 3.80
CA GLY A 77 -23.15 -16.95 4.25
C GLY A 77 -22.12 -16.74 5.35
N ALA A 78 -21.48 -17.81 5.78
CA ALA A 78 -20.36 -17.74 6.72
C ALA A 78 -19.16 -16.93 6.14
N PRO A 79 -18.34 -16.34 7.00
CA PRO A 79 -17.10 -15.70 6.56
C PRO A 79 -16.19 -16.68 5.82
N VAL A 80 -15.53 -16.20 4.77
CA VAL A 80 -14.54 -16.94 3.98
C VAL A 80 -13.14 -16.59 4.47
N TYR A 81 -12.42 -17.60 4.92
CA TYR A 81 -11.04 -17.46 5.38
C TYR A 81 -10.07 -17.77 4.25
N LEU A 82 -9.24 -16.81 3.89
CA LEU A 82 -8.18 -17.01 2.91
C LEU A 82 -6.87 -17.36 3.62
N SER A 83 -6.15 -18.32 3.06
CA SER A 83 -4.81 -18.67 3.49
C SER A 83 -3.79 -17.60 3.07
N ARG A 84 -2.59 -17.69 3.64
CA ARG A 84 -1.46 -16.82 3.26
C ARG A 84 -1.12 -16.91 1.76
N GLN A 85 -1.24 -18.11 1.15
CA GLN A 85 -0.94 -18.29 -0.27
C GLN A 85 -1.96 -17.60 -1.19
N GLU A 86 -3.18 -17.39 -0.72
CA GLU A 86 -4.25 -16.73 -1.47
C GLU A 86 -4.22 -15.21 -1.31
N ALA A 87 -3.50 -14.71 -0.31
CA ALA A 87 -3.35 -13.27 -0.05
C ALA A 87 -2.24 -12.66 -0.90
N GLY A 88 -2.43 -11.39 -1.30
CA GLY A 88 -1.39 -10.60 -1.96
C GLY A 88 -0.96 -11.12 -3.33
N ALA A 89 -1.88 -11.76 -4.08
CA ALA A 89 -1.58 -12.23 -5.43
C ALA A 89 -1.24 -11.06 -6.36
N VAL A 90 -0.05 -11.12 -6.98
CA VAL A 90 0.50 -10.06 -7.82
C VAL A 90 0.36 -10.42 -9.29
N ALA A 91 0.00 -9.44 -10.12
CA ALA A 91 0.07 -9.55 -11.57
C ALA A 91 0.68 -8.29 -12.19
N LEU A 92 1.74 -8.45 -12.98
CA LEU A 92 2.34 -7.37 -13.77
C LEU A 92 1.44 -7.07 -14.97
N LEU A 93 0.87 -5.88 -15.03
CA LEU A 93 -0.05 -5.46 -16.09
C LEU A 93 0.63 -4.69 -17.21
N SER A 94 1.64 -3.88 -16.86
CA SER A 94 2.33 -3.03 -17.83
C SER A 94 3.79 -2.84 -17.45
N ALA A 95 4.64 -2.85 -18.45
CA ALA A 95 6.08 -2.61 -18.34
C ALA A 95 6.61 -1.99 -19.63
N PRO A 96 7.77 -1.29 -19.59
CA PRO A 96 8.45 -0.84 -20.79
C PRO A 96 8.86 -2.02 -21.68
N ALA A 97 8.62 -1.93 -22.99
CA ALA A 97 8.99 -2.99 -23.92
C ALA A 97 10.51 -3.19 -24.03
N GLU A 98 11.28 -2.10 -23.95
CA GLU A 98 12.73 -2.10 -24.09
C GLU A 98 13.40 -1.28 -22.98
N PRO A 99 13.38 -1.76 -21.73
CA PRO A 99 13.82 -0.97 -20.58
C PRO A 99 15.30 -0.56 -20.65
N LEU A 100 16.17 -1.42 -21.14
CA LEU A 100 17.61 -1.10 -21.24
C LEU A 100 17.89 -0.01 -22.29
N LYS A 101 17.15 0.00 -23.42
CA LYS A 101 17.30 1.09 -24.41
C LYS A 101 16.85 2.44 -23.85
N LEU A 102 15.76 2.46 -23.06
CA LEU A 102 15.32 3.68 -22.39
C LEU A 102 16.35 4.19 -21.38
N LEU A 103 16.94 3.27 -20.59
CA LEU A 103 18.01 3.63 -19.65
C LEU A 103 19.24 4.15 -20.36
N GLU A 104 19.69 3.46 -21.41
CA GLU A 104 20.84 3.90 -22.21
C GLU A 104 20.60 5.31 -22.80
N ALA A 105 19.43 5.58 -23.33
CA ALA A 105 19.06 6.89 -23.84
C ALA A 105 19.09 7.95 -22.72
N ALA A 106 18.54 7.66 -21.55
CA ALA A 106 18.56 8.57 -20.40
C ALA A 106 19.98 8.83 -19.91
N CYS A 107 20.84 7.80 -19.83
CA CYS A 107 22.25 7.94 -19.44
C CYS A 107 23.04 8.78 -20.47
N ARG A 108 22.82 8.56 -21.75
CA ARG A 108 23.47 9.38 -22.80
C ARG A 108 23.13 10.87 -22.70
N LEU A 109 21.89 11.19 -22.32
CA LEU A 109 21.48 12.58 -22.10
C LEU A 109 22.14 13.16 -20.85
N GLN A 110 22.23 12.38 -19.78
CA GLN A 110 22.78 12.82 -18.51
C GLN A 110 24.34 12.90 -18.54
N TYR A 111 24.97 11.96 -19.24
CA TYR A 111 26.43 11.79 -19.28
C TYR A 111 26.91 11.62 -20.72
N PRO A 112 26.94 12.70 -21.52
CA PRO A 112 27.36 12.63 -22.93
C PRO A 112 28.77 12.10 -23.09
N GLY A 113 28.95 11.06 -23.89
CA GLY A 113 30.27 10.46 -24.17
C GLY A 113 30.71 9.36 -23.21
N GLU A 114 29.95 9.11 -22.14
CA GLU A 114 30.23 7.97 -21.24
C GLU A 114 29.58 6.67 -21.77
N ALA A 115 30.22 5.55 -21.48
CA ALA A 115 29.65 4.24 -21.78
C ALA A 115 28.52 3.92 -20.80
N PHE A 116 27.46 3.26 -21.28
CA PHE A 116 26.38 2.80 -20.44
C PHE A 116 26.87 1.73 -19.46
N ASP A 117 26.76 2.02 -18.16
CA ASP A 117 27.11 1.12 -17.06
C ASP A 117 25.88 0.86 -16.17
N LEU A 118 25.23 -0.29 -16.38
CA LEU A 118 24.05 -0.69 -15.63
C LEU A 118 24.38 -1.01 -14.16
N ASP A 119 25.55 -1.56 -13.88
CA ASP A 119 25.99 -1.89 -12.52
C ASP A 119 26.25 -0.63 -11.71
N GLY A 120 27.00 0.31 -12.27
CA GLY A 120 27.23 1.62 -11.67
C GLY A 120 25.92 2.39 -11.46
N LEU A 121 25.00 2.36 -12.44
CA LEU A 121 23.71 3.01 -12.33
C LEU A 121 22.87 2.45 -11.18
N THR A 122 22.71 1.12 -11.10
CA THR A 122 21.90 0.49 -10.06
C THR A 122 22.50 0.57 -8.66
N ALA A 123 23.83 0.70 -8.55
CA ALA A 123 24.56 0.94 -7.32
C ALA A 123 24.57 2.43 -6.91
N SER A 124 24.22 3.34 -7.81
CA SER A 124 24.20 4.78 -7.54
C SER A 124 23.27 5.12 -6.39
N ARG A 125 23.66 6.13 -5.60
CA ARG A 125 22.83 6.65 -4.50
C ARG A 125 21.56 7.33 -5.00
N ARG A 126 21.55 7.87 -6.20
CA ARG A 126 20.44 8.63 -6.80
C ARG A 126 20.26 8.29 -8.28
N PRO A 127 19.89 7.07 -8.64
CA PRO A 127 19.74 6.63 -10.03
C PRO A 127 18.45 7.20 -10.63
N ARG A 128 18.47 8.48 -11.04
CA ARG A 128 17.28 9.18 -11.57
C ARG A 128 16.84 8.65 -12.93
N GLU A 129 17.74 8.07 -13.67
CA GLU A 129 17.52 7.43 -14.95
C GLU A 129 16.51 6.27 -14.81
N LEU A 130 16.55 5.54 -13.68
CA LEU A 130 15.59 4.49 -13.35
C LEU A 130 14.14 5.03 -13.22
N GLU A 131 13.95 6.33 -12.99
CA GLU A 131 12.63 6.95 -12.93
C GLU A 131 11.89 6.93 -14.28
N GLN A 132 12.61 6.72 -15.39
CA GLN A 132 12.04 6.64 -16.74
C GLN A 132 11.32 5.31 -17.00
N LEU A 133 11.51 4.30 -16.16
CA LEU A 133 10.92 2.98 -16.29
C LEU A 133 9.75 2.81 -15.34
N ALA A 134 8.53 2.76 -15.85
CA ALA A 134 7.32 2.58 -15.05
C ALA A 134 6.73 1.16 -15.22
N TYR A 135 6.34 0.55 -14.10
CA TYR A 135 5.77 -0.79 -14.03
C TYR A 135 4.45 -0.73 -13.27
N THR A 136 3.40 -1.30 -13.83
CA THR A 136 2.06 -1.32 -13.24
C THR A 136 1.66 -2.72 -12.82
N PHE A 137 1.16 -2.86 -11.60
CA PHE A 137 0.74 -4.13 -11.02
C PHE A 137 -0.68 -4.03 -10.46
N THR A 138 -1.42 -5.13 -10.53
CA THR A 138 -2.52 -5.39 -9.60
C THR A 138 -2.04 -6.29 -8.48
N ILE A 139 -2.56 -6.06 -7.28
CA ILE A 139 -2.31 -6.87 -6.10
C ILE A 139 -3.68 -7.21 -5.51
N SER A 140 -4.07 -8.46 -5.61
CA SER A 140 -5.38 -8.93 -5.16
C SER A 140 -5.31 -9.49 -3.75
N ASN A 141 -6.42 -9.43 -3.03
CA ASN A 141 -6.54 -9.98 -1.67
C ASN A 141 -5.54 -9.39 -0.67
N VAL A 142 -5.31 -8.07 -0.73
CA VAL A 142 -4.46 -7.38 0.25
C VAL A 142 -5.28 -7.05 1.49
N THR A 143 -4.74 -7.34 2.67
CA THR A 143 -5.41 -6.95 3.91
C THR A 143 -5.41 -5.43 4.09
N LEU A 144 -6.40 -4.92 4.82
CA LEU A 144 -6.40 -3.50 5.22
C LEU A 144 -5.13 -3.13 6.00
N SER A 145 -4.59 -4.08 6.77
CA SER A 145 -3.28 -3.92 7.41
C SER A 145 -2.16 -3.80 6.39
N GLY A 146 -2.12 -4.66 5.37
CA GLY A 146 -1.13 -4.62 4.29
C GLY A 146 -1.17 -3.30 3.50
N VAL A 147 -2.37 -2.84 3.16
CA VAL A 147 -2.58 -1.56 2.49
C VAL A 147 -1.92 -0.40 3.25
N THR A 148 -2.01 -0.36 4.59
CA THR A 148 -1.39 0.69 5.40
C THR A 148 0.14 0.76 5.25
N HIS A 149 0.79 -0.36 4.94
CA HIS A 149 2.23 -0.41 4.67
C HIS A 149 2.56 -0.02 3.22
N LEU A 150 1.72 -0.40 2.26
CA LEU A 150 1.92 -0.09 0.84
C LEU A 150 1.78 1.41 0.56
N VAL A 151 0.76 2.07 1.09
CA VAL A 151 0.53 3.52 0.87
C VAL A 151 1.60 4.44 1.47
N ARG A 152 2.52 3.91 2.29
CA ARG A 152 3.66 4.68 2.81
C ARG A 152 4.75 4.97 1.76
N HIS A 153 4.73 4.26 0.66
CA HIS A 153 5.62 4.50 -0.48
C HIS A 153 5.06 5.63 -1.35
N ARG A 154 5.51 6.86 -1.10
CA ARG A 154 4.88 8.10 -1.63
C ARG A 154 5.15 8.35 -3.10
N MET A 155 6.20 7.73 -3.67
CA MET A 155 6.59 7.95 -5.07
C MET A 155 5.86 7.02 -6.05
N GLN A 156 4.93 6.21 -5.56
CA GLN A 156 4.06 5.37 -6.39
C GLN A 156 2.75 6.07 -6.72
N SER A 157 2.17 5.71 -7.85
CA SER A 157 0.76 5.98 -8.17
C SER A 157 -0.06 4.78 -7.74
N ILE A 158 -0.84 4.91 -6.65
CA ILE A 158 -1.61 3.79 -6.10
C ILE A 158 -3.11 4.09 -6.13
N VAL A 159 -3.88 3.14 -6.64
CA VAL A 159 -5.34 3.13 -6.59
C VAL A 159 -5.77 2.18 -5.50
N VAL A 160 -6.33 2.71 -4.44
CA VAL A 160 -6.91 1.97 -3.32
C VAL A 160 -8.40 2.24 -3.31
N PRO A 161 -9.28 1.22 -3.36
CA PRO A 161 -10.71 1.41 -3.22
C PRO A 161 -11.09 2.12 -1.91
N SER A 162 -12.28 2.72 -1.88
CA SER A 162 -12.80 3.25 -0.61
C SER A 162 -12.96 2.14 0.42
N ILE A 163 -12.72 2.43 1.70
CA ILE A 163 -12.99 1.51 2.81
C ILE A 163 -14.45 1.04 2.83
N GLN A 164 -15.35 1.85 2.28
CA GLN A 164 -16.76 1.51 2.14
C GLN A 164 -17.04 0.39 1.13
N SER A 165 -16.08 0.10 0.22
CA SER A 165 -16.17 -0.98 -0.77
C SER A 165 -15.54 -2.29 -0.32
N VAL A 166 -15.01 -2.35 0.90
CA VAL A 166 -14.40 -3.56 1.47
C VAL A 166 -15.42 -4.70 1.53
N ASP A 167 -14.99 -5.90 1.17
CA ASP A 167 -15.80 -7.10 1.35
C ASP A 167 -15.59 -7.66 2.77
N HIS A 168 -16.58 -7.44 3.62
CA HIS A 168 -16.55 -7.88 5.01
C HIS A 168 -16.70 -9.40 5.19
N SER A 169 -17.07 -10.15 4.15
CA SER A 169 -17.19 -11.60 4.21
C SER A 169 -15.87 -12.33 4.03
N ARG A 170 -14.82 -11.65 3.59
CA ARG A 170 -13.50 -12.24 3.29
C ARG A 170 -12.46 -11.72 4.26
N VAL A 171 -11.72 -12.63 4.86
CA VAL A 171 -10.71 -12.30 5.87
C VAL A 171 -9.51 -13.22 5.74
N ILE A 172 -8.31 -12.69 5.97
CA ILE A 172 -7.10 -13.52 6.01
C ILE A 172 -7.07 -14.37 7.28
N LEU A 173 -6.60 -15.60 7.17
CA LEU A 173 -6.23 -16.44 8.30
C LEU A 173 -4.69 -16.62 8.32
N PRO A 174 -3.96 -15.85 9.15
CA PRO A 174 -2.51 -15.95 9.23
C PRO A 174 -2.05 -17.34 9.70
N ASP A 175 -0.96 -17.88 9.14
CA ASP A 175 -0.42 -19.20 9.48
C ASP A 175 -0.17 -19.37 11.00
N THR A 176 0.34 -18.33 11.65
CA THR A 176 0.58 -18.33 13.11
C THR A 176 -0.70 -18.42 13.94
N VAL A 177 -1.82 -17.99 13.38
CA VAL A 177 -3.14 -18.13 14.01
C VAL A 177 -3.73 -19.49 13.69
N ALA A 178 -3.63 -19.92 12.41
CA ALA A 178 -4.15 -21.20 11.95
C ALA A 178 -3.57 -22.40 12.69
N SER A 179 -2.28 -22.35 13.01
CA SER A 179 -1.56 -23.40 13.75
C SER A 179 -1.46 -23.15 15.26
N GLY A 180 -2.02 -22.06 15.77
CA GLY A 180 -1.83 -21.61 17.15
C GLY A 180 -3.07 -21.75 18.04
N PRO A 181 -2.90 -21.54 19.37
CA PRO A 181 -4.00 -21.61 20.34
C PRO A 181 -5.03 -20.47 20.18
N ALA A 182 -4.77 -19.49 19.32
CA ALA A 182 -5.65 -18.35 19.11
C ALA A 182 -6.72 -18.58 18.03
N LEU A 183 -6.71 -19.71 17.33
CA LEU A 183 -7.59 -19.98 16.19
C LEU A 183 -9.08 -19.78 16.52
N GLU A 184 -9.57 -20.48 17.54
CA GLU A 184 -10.99 -20.38 17.93
C GLU A 184 -11.39 -18.94 18.34
N ARG A 185 -10.49 -18.26 19.05
CA ARG A 185 -10.75 -16.86 19.44
C ARG A 185 -10.82 -15.94 18.23
N TYR A 186 -9.94 -16.17 17.26
CA TYR A 186 -9.91 -15.42 16.01
C TYR A 186 -11.20 -15.64 15.21
N GLN A 187 -11.58 -16.90 15.00
CA GLN A 187 -12.79 -17.26 14.28
C GLN A 187 -14.04 -16.67 14.93
N ARG A 188 -14.20 -16.83 16.26
CA ARG A 188 -15.31 -16.23 17.00
C ARG A 188 -15.39 -14.71 16.83
N ALA A 189 -14.24 -14.01 16.85
CA ALA A 189 -14.23 -12.57 16.65
C ALA A 189 -14.63 -12.16 15.24
N VAL A 190 -14.24 -12.92 14.21
CA VAL A 190 -14.65 -12.70 12.82
C VAL A 190 -16.15 -12.96 12.64
N GLU A 191 -16.64 -14.07 13.18
CA GLU A 191 -18.05 -14.46 13.11
C GLU A 191 -18.97 -13.47 13.84
N ASP A 192 -18.55 -12.98 15.02
CA ASP A 192 -19.29 -11.94 15.76
C ASP A 192 -19.35 -10.64 14.96
N ALA A 193 -18.22 -10.19 14.41
CA ALA A 193 -18.19 -9.00 13.55
C ALA A 193 -19.08 -9.16 12.32
N HIS A 194 -19.03 -10.32 11.67
CA HIS A 194 -19.85 -10.63 10.50
C HIS A 194 -21.36 -10.66 10.84
N SER A 195 -21.73 -11.32 11.93
CA SER A 195 -23.12 -11.36 12.41
C SER A 195 -23.68 -9.97 12.69
N ARG A 196 -22.89 -9.12 13.35
CA ARG A 196 -23.28 -7.71 13.61
C ARG A 196 -23.45 -6.90 12.32
N LEU A 197 -22.62 -7.15 11.33
CA LEU A 197 -22.75 -6.52 10.00
C LEU A 197 -24.02 -6.94 9.28
N LEU A 198 -24.41 -8.21 9.35
CA LEU A 198 -25.68 -8.67 8.80
C LEU A 198 -26.89 -8.02 9.49
N GLN A 199 -26.83 -7.84 10.81
CA GLN A 199 -27.85 -7.11 11.56
C GLN A 199 -27.89 -5.62 11.17
N LEU A 200 -26.73 -5.00 11.01
CA LEU A 200 -26.60 -3.60 10.59
C LEU A 200 -27.21 -3.36 9.21
N ARG A 201 -27.03 -4.32 8.29
CA ARG A 201 -27.61 -4.28 6.93
C ARG A 201 -29.12 -4.14 6.93
N GLN A 202 -29.80 -4.65 7.96
CA GLN A 202 -31.26 -4.55 8.12
C GLN A 202 -31.71 -3.17 8.61
N ARG A 203 -30.77 -2.26 8.93
CA ARG A 203 -31.03 -0.91 9.44
C ARG A 203 -30.51 0.14 8.46
N PRO A 204 -31.26 0.56 7.42
CA PRO A 204 -30.76 1.41 6.34
C PRO A 204 -30.06 2.70 6.82
N ALA A 205 -30.61 3.35 7.88
CA ALA A 205 -30.04 4.56 8.45
C ALA A 205 -28.60 4.36 9.00
N LEU A 206 -28.28 3.15 9.46
CA LEU A 206 -26.99 2.79 10.06
C LEU A 206 -26.08 2.02 9.08
N ALA A 207 -26.64 1.41 8.04
CA ALA A 207 -25.90 0.59 7.08
C ALA A 207 -24.73 1.34 6.42
N LYS A 208 -24.84 2.65 6.22
CA LYS A 208 -23.77 3.51 5.69
C LYS A 208 -22.51 3.54 6.56
N TYR A 209 -22.58 3.15 7.83
CA TYR A 209 -21.47 3.12 8.77
C TYR A 209 -20.82 1.72 8.90
N HIS A 210 -21.13 0.79 7.99
CA HIS A 210 -20.59 -0.59 8.02
C HIS A 210 -19.06 -0.66 8.08
N TYR A 211 -18.35 0.32 7.52
CA TYR A 211 -16.89 0.35 7.50
C TYR A 211 -16.25 0.40 8.89
N TYR A 212 -16.96 0.87 9.93
CA TYR A 212 -16.47 0.80 11.30
C TYR A 212 -16.28 -0.64 11.82
N PHE A 213 -16.95 -1.59 11.19
CA PHE A 213 -16.83 -3.01 11.52
C PHE A 213 -15.76 -3.71 10.66
N ALA A 214 -15.11 -2.99 9.76
CA ALA A 214 -14.02 -3.56 8.98
C ALA A 214 -12.89 -4.05 9.91
N LEU A 215 -12.47 -5.28 9.68
CA LEU A 215 -11.36 -5.89 10.40
C LEU A 215 -10.05 -5.61 9.66
N SER A 216 -8.95 -5.52 10.39
CA SER A 216 -7.62 -5.36 9.78
C SER A 216 -7.27 -6.45 8.77
N GLY A 217 -7.85 -7.64 8.95
CA GLY A 217 -7.69 -8.79 8.08
C GLY A 217 -8.67 -8.86 6.90
N ASN A 218 -9.66 -7.93 6.78
CA ASN A 218 -10.50 -7.86 5.58
C ASN A 218 -9.66 -7.47 4.36
N LEU A 219 -10.10 -7.91 3.20
CA LEU A 219 -9.32 -7.91 1.97
C LEU A 219 -9.85 -6.91 0.96
N MET A 220 -8.94 -6.36 0.17
CA MET A 220 -9.26 -5.55 -1.01
C MET A 220 -8.22 -5.76 -2.11
N ASP A 221 -8.59 -5.40 -3.33
CA ASP A 221 -7.69 -5.40 -4.47
C ASP A 221 -7.19 -3.97 -4.71
N ILE A 222 -5.93 -3.82 -5.07
CA ILE A 222 -5.31 -2.53 -5.35
C ILE A 222 -4.57 -2.57 -6.69
N MET A 223 -4.33 -1.39 -7.24
CA MET A 223 -3.45 -1.23 -8.39
C MET A 223 -2.36 -0.22 -8.04
N THR A 224 -1.13 -0.50 -8.44
CA THR A 224 -0.01 0.42 -8.21
C THR A 224 0.89 0.52 -9.42
N THR A 225 1.37 1.73 -9.69
CA THR A 225 2.44 1.99 -10.67
C THR A 225 3.64 2.56 -9.92
N MET A 226 4.79 1.92 -10.08
CA MET A 226 6.06 2.34 -9.52
C MET A 226 7.09 2.47 -10.64
N ASN A 227 7.93 3.50 -10.60
CA ASN A 227 9.11 3.51 -11.44
C ASN A 227 10.21 2.58 -10.87
N ALA A 228 11.22 2.23 -11.67
CA ALA A 228 12.24 1.27 -11.26
C ALA A 228 13.07 1.75 -10.05
N ARG A 229 13.23 3.07 -9.86
CA ARG A 229 13.90 3.62 -8.68
C ARG A 229 13.07 3.40 -7.41
N GLU A 230 11.76 3.63 -7.46
CA GLU A 230 10.85 3.35 -6.34
C GLU A 230 10.75 1.85 -6.08
N LEU A 231 10.70 1.01 -7.15
CA LEU A 231 10.75 -0.45 -7.01
C LEU A 231 12.03 -0.91 -6.32
N GLN A 232 13.19 -0.35 -6.67
CA GLN A 232 14.46 -0.65 -6.00
C GLN A 232 14.36 -0.37 -4.50
N TRP A 233 13.81 0.78 -4.12
CA TRP A 233 13.63 1.16 -2.72
C TRP A 233 12.58 0.31 -2.01
N PHE A 234 11.45 0.09 -2.64
CA PHE A 234 10.38 -0.76 -2.13
C PHE A 234 10.88 -2.18 -1.84
N ILE A 235 11.54 -2.80 -2.81
CA ILE A 235 12.07 -4.16 -2.69
C ILE A 235 13.13 -4.22 -1.57
N ARG A 236 14.06 -3.26 -1.50
CA ARG A 236 15.06 -3.20 -0.42
C ARG A 236 14.44 -3.24 0.97
N LEU A 237 13.37 -2.50 1.18
CA LEU A 237 12.71 -2.39 2.49
C LEU A 237 11.73 -3.54 2.75
N ARG A 238 10.95 -3.93 1.74
CA ARG A 238 9.79 -4.80 1.94
C ARG A 238 10.09 -6.28 1.72
N SER A 239 11.14 -6.65 1.00
CA SER A 239 11.59 -8.04 0.91
C SER A 239 12.46 -8.50 2.09
N CYS A 240 12.76 -7.61 3.04
CA CYS A 240 13.52 -7.90 4.25
C CYS A 240 12.72 -8.80 5.21
N ASN A 241 13.40 -9.74 5.91
CA ASN A 241 12.77 -10.61 6.91
C ASN A 241 12.12 -9.85 8.09
N ARG A 242 12.47 -8.56 8.30
CA ARG A 242 11.84 -7.69 9.32
C ARG A 242 10.60 -6.96 8.81
N ALA A 243 10.28 -7.06 7.52
CA ALA A 243 9.03 -6.53 6.99
C ALA A 243 7.83 -7.36 7.48
N GLN A 244 6.66 -6.73 7.52
CA GLN A 244 5.41 -7.43 7.77
C GLN A 244 5.24 -8.54 6.72
N TRP A 245 4.83 -9.73 7.13
CA TRP A 245 4.92 -10.95 6.32
C TRP A 245 4.21 -10.84 4.96
N GLU A 246 2.99 -10.29 4.93
CA GLU A 246 2.20 -10.15 3.71
C GLU A 246 2.86 -9.21 2.70
N VAL A 247 3.31 -8.04 3.17
CA VAL A 247 3.99 -7.05 2.31
C VAL A 247 5.34 -7.57 1.83
N ARG A 248 5.99 -8.42 2.65
CA ARG A 248 7.22 -9.11 2.24
C ARG A 248 6.94 -10.12 1.13
N ASP A 249 5.89 -10.90 1.25
CA ASP A 249 5.52 -11.89 0.24
C ASP A 249 5.14 -11.19 -1.08
N ILE A 250 4.39 -10.09 -1.01
CA ILE A 250 4.08 -9.23 -2.16
C ILE A 250 5.37 -8.70 -2.81
N ALA A 251 6.31 -8.17 -2.02
CA ALA A 251 7.55 -7.62 -2.55
C ALA A 251 8.44 -8.69 -3.21
N VAL A 252 8.46 -9.90 -2.68
CA VAL A 252 9.19 -11.03 -3.25
C VAL A 252 8.54 -11.48 -4.56
N GLU A 253 7.21 -11.54 -4.60
CA GLU A 253 6.48 -11.93 -5.80
C GLU A 253 6.61 -10.89 -6.93
N LEU A 254 6.51 -9.60 -6.61
CA LEU A 254 6.82 -8.51 -7.54
C LEU A 254 8.22 -8.69 -8.16
N LEU A 255 9.22 -8.92 -7.31
CA LEU A 255 10.60 -9.11 -7.77
C LEU A 255 10.74 -10.37 -8.65
N ARG A 256 10.05 -11.47 -8.32
CA ARG A 256 10.07 -12.70 -9.12
C ARG A 256 9.57 -12.46 -10.54
N GLN A 257 8.41 -11.80 -10.70
CA GLN A 257 7.85 -11.48 -12.00
C GLN A 257 8.74 -10.51 -12.79
N LEU A 258 9.32 -9.52 -12.12
CA LEU A 258 10.26 -8.58 -12.75
C LEU A 258 11.56 -9.27 -13.20
N ARG A 259 12.13 -10.18 -12.41
CA ARG A 259 13.31 -10.97 -12.80
C ARG A 259 13.00 -11.89 -13.97
N HIS A 260 11.83 -12.54 -13.96
CA HIS A 260 11.40 -13.36 -15.08
C HIS A 260 11.36 -12.58 -16.40
N SER A 261 10.77 -11.37 -16.36
CA SER A 261 10.57 -10.56 -17.56
C SER A 261 11.81 -9.73 -17.97
N PHE A 262 12.60 -9.30 -17.00
CA PHE A 262 13.69 -8.32 -17.18
C PHE A 262 14.91 -8.66 -16.32
N PRO A 263 15.50 -9.86 -16.44
CA PRO A 263 16.56 -10.35 -15.54
C PRO A 263 17.77 -9.40 -15.49
N ALA A 264 18.20 -8.88 -16.64
CA ALA A 264 19.37 -8.00 -16.72
C ALA A 264 19.29 -6.79 -15.77
N LEU A 265 18.08 -6.26 -15.53
CA LEU A 265 17.89 -5.13 -14.61
C LEU A 265 17.61 -5.59 -13.17
N PHE A 266 16.71 -6.57 -12.99
CA PHE A 266 16.15 -6.87 -11.66
C PHE A 266 16.90 -7.96 -10.88
N ASP A 267 17.86 -8.67 -11.48
CA ASP A 267 18.71 -9.63 -10.75
C ASP A 267 19.53 -8.96 -9.64
N ARG A 268 19.77 -7.65 -9.75
CA ARG A 268 20.48 -6.83 -8.75
C ARG A 268 19.58 -6.37 -7.60
N PHE A 269 18.26 -6.49 -7.74
CA PHE A 269 17.31 -6.02 -6.74
C PHE A 269 17.07 -7.09 -5.69
N GLY A 270 16.89 -6.65 -4.45
CA GLY A 270 16.66 -7.51 -3.29
C GLY A 270 16.67 -6.70 -1.99
N PRO A 271 16.57 -7.36 -0.83
CA PRO A 271 16.72 -6.67 0.45
C PRO A 271 18.10 -6.05 0.58
N SER A 272 18.26 -5.02 1.41
CA SER A 272 19.53 -4.28 1.55
C SER A 272 20.73 -5.18 1.81
N CYS A 273 20.58 -6.25 2.57
CA CYS A 273 21.68 -7.19 2.83
C CYS A 273 22.14 -7.96 1.58
N PHE A 274 21.25 -8.15 0.60
CA PHE A 274 21.58 -8.72 -0.71
C PHE A 274 22.14 -7.65 -1.65
N ALA A 275 21.42 -6.54 -1.81
CA ALA A 275 21.75 -5.51 -2.79
C ALA A 275 23.00 -4.69 -2.41
N ASP A 276 23.17 -4.38 -1.11
CA ASP A 276 24.23 -3.49 -0.61
C ASP A 276 25.33 -4.25 0.16
N GLY A 277 25.23 -5.58 0.28
CA GLY A 277 26.20 -6.42 1.02
C GLY A 277 26.24 -6.15 2.53
N ARG A 278 25.29 -5.39 3.08
CA ARG A 278 25.22 -5.05 4.51
C ARG A 278 23.78 -4.94 5.02
N CYS A 279 23.59 -5.26 6.30
CA CYS A 279 22.30 -5.07 6.99
C CYS A 279 22.26 -3.66 7.59
N PRO A 280 21.27 -2.81 7.24
CA PRO A 280 21.14 -1.47 7.81
C PRO A 280 20.49 -1.44 9.20
N GLU A 281 19.89 -2.56 9.67
CA GLU A 281 19.07 -2.63 10.88
C GLU A 281 19.86 -2.61 12.20
N GLY A 282 21.18 -2.69 12.16
CA GLY A 282 22.02 -2.66 13.34
C GLY A 282 21.60 -3.70 14.38
N ARG A 283 21.19 -3.25 15.59
CA ARG A 283 20.73 -4.12 16.68
C ARG A 283 19.42 -4.85 16.38
N LEU A 284 18.63 -4.36 15.42
CA LEU A 284 17.36 -4.96 15.01
C LEU A 284 17.53 -5.94 13.84
N THR A 285 18.75 -6.33 13.51
CA THR A 285 19.00 -7.34 12.47
C THR A 285 18.21 -8.63 12.72
N CYS A 286 17.82 -9.33 11.63
CA CYS A 286 17.24 -10.67 11.74
C CYS A 286 18.28 -11.76 12.05
N GLY A 287 19.58 -11.47 11.96
CA GLY A 287 20.67 -12.43 12.15
C GLY A 287 20.87 -13.44 11.00
N GLN A 288 20.06 -13.38 9.94
CA GLN A 288 20.01 -14.39 8.87
C GLN A 288 20.56 -13.87 7.53
N MET A 289 21.54 -12.95 7.56
CA MET A 289 22.03 -12.29 6.34
C MET A 289 22.51 -13.29 5.28
N SER A 290 23.30 -14.30 5.66
CA SER A 290 23.84 -15.29 4.73
C SER A 290 22.73 -16.09 4.03
N GLU A 291 21.73 -16.56 4.79
CA GLU A 291 20.59 -17.30 4.27
C GLU A 291 19.75 -16.43 3.32
N VAL A 292 19.50 -15.19 3.70
CA VAL A 292 18.76 -14.24 2.88
C VAL A 292 19.49 -13.98 1.57
N VAL A 293 20.80 -13.74 1.61
CA VAL A 293 21.61 -13.53 0.40
C VAL A 293 21.54 -14.75 -0.52
N GLN A 294 21.68 -15.96 0.01
CA GLN A 294 21.57 -17.18 -0.79
C GLN A 294 20.16 -17.33 -1.40
N ARG A 295 19.11 -17.11 -0.62
CA ARG A 295 17.74 -17.16 -1.12
C ARG A 295 17.51 -16.21 -2.30
N PHE A 296 18.03 -14.97 -2.23
CA PHE A 296 17.84 -13.98 -3.30
C PHE A 296 18.78 -14.19 -4.49
N LYS A 297 19.91 -14.87 -4.32
CA LYS A 297 20.74 -15.34 -5.46
C LYS A 297 20.04 -16.42 -6.28
N HIS A 298 19.24 -17.27 -5.63
CA HIS A 298 18.52 -18.39 -6.24
C HIS A 298 17.00 -18.14 -6.27
N LEU A 299 16.56 -16.90 -6.17
CA LEU A 299 15.16 -16.55 -6.35
C LEU A 299 14.80 -16.78 -7.80
N GLU A 300 14.23 -17.96 -8.07
CA GLU A 300 13.78 -18.33 -9.39
C GLU A 300 12.64 -17.43 -9.87
N ALA A 301 12.67 -17.15 -11.15
CA ALA A 301 11.68 -16.36 -11.84
C ALA A 301 10.33 -17.09 -11.94
#